data_d0086659044843bd09d5abd661ae3d8b
#
_entry.id   d0086659044843bd09d5abd661ae3d8b
#
_cell.length_a   1.000
_cell.length_b   1.000
_cell.length_c   1.000
_cell.angle_alpha   90.00
_cell.angle_beta   90.00
_cell.angle_gamma   90.00
#
_symmetry.space_group_name_H-M   'P 1'
#
loop_
_entity.id
_entity.type
_entity.pdbx_description
1 polymer ?
#
loop_
_entity_poly.entity_id
_entity_poly.type
_entity_poly.pdbx_seq_one_letter_code
_entity_poly.pdbx_strand_id
1 'polypeptide(L)'
;MVLFLDGGCVSAADQDFGVDSMREYFRQEELITAKITESMDWNQICRYLEEAQAIVLTADVYLDSVSSEVLTFLERVEQAVIGGESIGAIFYAVLYTELYEGEQTSIAMEVLKNFCFRANITWGRGLGIGGNKLEMDSGKSNFWKWMGKQMVDFRLGFLQEQALFVRERIQGTDVYIHPKEVSRKEYIRKMNRRVKKNNRAKIAQN
;
A
#
# COMPACT_ATOMS: atom_id res chain seq x y z
N MET A 1 -17.38 -8.28 6.93
CA MET A 1 -16.90 -6.92 6.58
C MET A 1 -15.44 -6.96 6.20
N VAL A 2 -15.01 -6.14 5.22
CA VAL A 2 -13.60 -5.92 4.87
C VAL A 2 -13.21 -4.51 5.31
N LEU A 3 -12.16 -4.38 6.12
CA LEU A 3 -11.65 -3.10 6.60
C LEU A 3 -10.40 -2.71 5.79
N PHE A 4 -10.48 -1.59 5.06
CA PHE A 4 -9.34 -0.97 4.42
C PHE A 4 -8.75 0.12 5.33
N LEU A 5 -7.48 -0.03 5.65
CA LEU A 5 -6.68 0.91 6.42
C LEU A 5 -5.75 1.67 5.47
N ASP A 6 -6.00 2.96 5.29
CA ASP A 6 -5.13 3.85 4.52
C ASP A 6 -4.04 4.43 5.43
N GLY A 7 -2.83 3.94 5.27
CA GLY A 7 -1.64 4.38 6.01
C GLY A 7 -0.92 5.59 5.40
N GLY A 8 -1.60 6.33 4.50
CA GLY A 8 -1.05 7.53 3.90
C GLY A 8 -0.15 7.26 2.70
N CYS A 9 -0.74 6.92 1.57
CA CYS A 9 -0.03 6.99 0.28
C CYS A 9 0.09 8.45 -0.15
N VAL A 10 1.31 8.98 -0.23
CA VAL A 10 1.59 10.41 -0.44
C VAL A 10 1.35 10.88 -1.87
N SER A 11 1.12 10.00 -2.81
CA SER A 11 0.82 10.45 -4.18
C SER A 11 -0.67 10.71 -4.34
N ALA A 12 -1.06 11.97 -4.18
CA ALA A 12 -2.44 12.44 -4.34
C ALA A 12 -3.06 12.13 -5.73
N ALA A 13 -2.24 11.79 -6.71
CA ALA A 13 -2.68 11.40 -8.06
C ALA A 13 -2.93 9.90 -8.20
N ASP A 14 -2.33 9.07 -7.32
CA ASP A 14 -2.38 7.60 -7.39
C ASP A 14 -3.20 6.97 -6.24
N GLN A 15 -3.70 7.77 -5.29
CA GLN A 15 -4.51 7.28 -4.17
C GLN A 15 -5.76 6.53 -4.65
N ASP A 16 -6.34 6.96 -5.76
CA ASP A 16 -7.52 6.32 -6.34
C ASP A 16 -7.21 4.96 -6.98
N PHE A 17 -5.95 4.73 -7.40
CA PHE A 17 -5.63 3.58 -8.22
C PHE A 17 -5.48 2.27 -7.44
N GLY A 18 -4.87 2.30 -6.24
CA GLY A 18 -4.62 1.09 -5.46
C GLY A 18 -5.86 0.59 -4.73
N VAL A 19 -6.43 1.43 -3.89
CA VAL A 19 -7.58 1.09 -3.04
C VAL A 19 -8.86 1.06 -3.87
N ASP A 20 -9.09 2.03 -4.74
CA ASP A 20 -10.32 2.11 -5.52
C ASP A 20 -10.42 1.01 -6.57
N SER A 21 -9.28 0.62 -7.17
CA SER A 21 -9.25 -0.56 -8.05
C SER A 21 -9.59 -1.86 -7.32
N MET A 22 -9.19 -2.00 -6.06
CA MET A 22 -9.56 -3.15 -5.24
C MET A 22 -11.01 -3.08 -4.79
N ARG A 23 -11.55 -1.89 -4.48
CA ARG A 23 -12.94 -1.68 -4.06
C ARG A 23 -13.96 -2.25 -5.05
N GLU A 24 -13.69 -2.16 -6.34
CA GLU A 24 -14.59 -2.69 -7.36
C GLU A 24 -14.86 -4.19 -7.23
N TYR A 25 -13.94 -4.93 -6.62
CA TYR A 25 -14.08 -6.37 -6.38
C TYR A 25 -14.91 -6.72 -5.14
N PHE A 26 -15.19 -5.74 -4.28
CA PHE A 26 -15.91 -5.91 -3.02
C PHE A 26 -17.32 -5.30 -3.03
N ARG A 27 -17.89 -4.99 -4.20
CA ARG A 27 -19.22 -4.33 -4.32
C ARG A 27 -20.36 -5.06 -3.62
N GLN A 28 -20.20 -6.35 -3.32
CA GLN A 28 -21.21 -7.17 -2.64
C GLN A 28 -20.94 -7.37 -1.15
N GLU A 29 -19.80 -6.91 -0.63
CA GLU A 29 -19.42 -7.00 0.78
C GLU A 29 -19.51 -5.63 1.44
N GLU A 30 -19.78 -5.64 2.74
CA GLU A 30 -19.66 -4.42 3.54
C GLU A 30 -18.19 -4.01 3.62
N LEU A 31 -17.86 -2.92 2.95
CA LEU A 31 -16.51 -2.37 2.86
C LEU A 31 -16.44 -1.09 3.67
N ILE A 32 -15.53 -1.06 4.64
CA ILE A 32 -15.21 0.15 5.40
C ILE A 32 -13.79 0.60 5.07
N THR A 33 -13.62 1.90 4.85
CA THR A 33 -12.30 2.51 4.69
C THR A 33 -12.05 3.46 5.84
N ALA A 34 -10.92 3.32 6.50
CA ALA A 34 -10.46 4.21 7.56
C ALA A 34 -9.04 4.71 7.25
N LYS A 35 -8.85 6.02 7.37
CA LYS A 35 -7.52 6.61 7.24
C LYS A 35 -6.82 6.60 8.60
N ILE A 36 -5.58 6.12 8.62
CA ILE A 36 -4.74 6.15 9.82
C ILE A 36 -4.23 7.58 10.00
N THR A 37 -4.69 8.24 11.07
CA THR A 37 -4.28 9.59 11.47
C THR A 37 -4.25 9.68 12.99
N GLU A 38 -3.53 10.66 13.53
CA GLU A 38 -3.51 10.91 14.98
C GLU A 38 -4.90 11.25 15.55
N SER A 39 -5.78 11.83 14.72
CA SER A 39 -7.13 12.29 15.11
C SER A 39 -8.23 11.25 14.88
N MET A 40 -7.91 10.01 14.49
CA MET A 40 -8.92 8.98 14.27
C MET A 40 -9.65 8.60 15.56
N ASP A 41 -10.96 8.33 15.45
CA ASP A 41 -11.76 7.81 16.57
C ASP A 41 -11.37 6.35 16.87
N TRP A 42 -10.59 6.17 17.94
CA TRP A 42 -10.08 4.86 18.33
C TRP A 42 -11.20 3.87 18.69
N ASN A 43 -12.25 4.32 19.36
CA ASN A 43 -13.37 3.42 19.75
C ASN A 43 -14.12 2.91 18.51
N GLN A 44 -14.19 3.74 17.47
CA GLN A 44 -14.79 3.34 16.21
C GLN A 44 -13.88 2.34 15.48
N ILE A 45 -12.58 2.57 15.48
CA ILE A 45 -11.60 1.65 14.86
C ILE A 45 -11.59 0.30 15.55
N CYS A 46 -11.60 0.23 16.89
CA CYS A 46 -11.68 -1.04 17.62
C CYS A 46 -12.89 -1.85 17.19
N ARG A 47 -14.08 -1.24 17.13
CA ARG A 47 -15.28 -1.93 16.62
C ARG A 47 -15.10 -2.47 15.19
N TYR A 48 -14.50 -1.69 14.30
CA TYR A 48 -14.24 -2.16 12.94
C TYR A 48 -13.25 -3.32 12.90
N LEU A 49 -12.21 -3.30 13.74
CA LEU A 49 -11.24 -4.39 13.86
C LEU A 49 -11.87 -5.68 14.38
N GLU A 50 -12.76 -5.59 15.38
CA GLU A 50 -13.49 -6.73 15.93
C GLU A 50 -14.45 -7.36 14.91
N GLU A 51 -15.17 -6.52 14.14
CA GLU A 51 -16.16 -6.97 13.16
C GLU A 51 -15.53 -7.41 11.82
N ALA A 52 -14.27 -7.04 11.56
CA ALA A 52 -13.61 -7.35 10.32
C ALA A 52 -13.34 -8.84 10.16
N GLN A 53 -13.55 -9.36 8.98
CA GLN A 53 -13.14 -10.70 8.56
C GLN A 53 -11.84 -10.67 7.76
N ALA A 54 -11.57 -9.53 7.12
CA ALA A 54 -10.30 -9.24 6.47
C ALA A 54 -9.93 -7.77 6.71
N ILE A 55 -8.65 -7.53 6.93
CA ILE A 55 -8.05 -6.20 7.07
C ILE A 55 -7.03 -6.03 5.94
N VAL A 56 -7.10 -4.93 5.22
CA VAL A 56 -6.15 -4.58 4.16
C VAL A 56 -5.48 -3.27 4.54
N LEU A 57 -4.18 -3.30 4.82
CA LEU A 57 -3.38 -2.10 5.03
C LEU A 57 -2.71 -1.68 3.71
N THR A 58 -2.89 -0.43 3.32
CA THR A 58 -2.14 0.20 2.24
C THR A 58 -1.22 1.27 2.79
N ALA A 59 0.05 1.26 2.43
CA ALA A 59 1.01 2.26 2.91
C ALA A 59 2.19 2.46 1.94
N ASP A 60 2.77 3.66 1.97
CA ASP A 60 4.07 3.92 1.36
C ASP A 60 5.20 3.48 2.29
N VAL A 61 6.27 2.94 1.69
CA VAL A 61 7.49 2.55 2.39
C VAL A 61 8.59 3.56 2.11
N TYR A 62 9.13 4.12 3.18
CA TYR A 62 10.26 5.04 3.17
C TYR A 62 11.41 4.46 3.98
N LEU A 63 12.59 4.35 3.38
CA LEU A 63 13.78 3.85 4.08
C LEU A 63 13.49 2.58 4.90
N ASP A 64 12.95 1.56 4.22
CA ASP A 64 12.67 0.23 4.77
C ASP A 64 11.53 0.14 5.80
N SER A 65 10.78 1.23 6.06
CA SER A 65 9.67 1.22 7.02
C SER A 65 8.43 1.92 6.48
N VAL A 66 7.29 1.62 7.09
CA VAL A 66 6.05 2.40 6.96
C VAL A 66 6.14 3.69 7.79
N SER A 67 5.18 4.61 7.65
CA SER A 67 5.17 5.87 8.39
C SER A 67 5.04 5.67 9.91
N SER A 68 5.45 6.69 10.68
CA SER A 68 5.33 6.70 12.15
C SER A 68 3.88 6.56 12.60
N GLU A 69 2.94 7.16 11.86
CA GLU A 69 1.52 7.07 12.15
C GLU A 69 1.02 5.63 12.04
N VAL A 70 1.46 4.89 11.01
CA VAL A 70 1.14 3.46 10.86
C VAL A 70 1.76 2.66 11.99
N LEU A 71 3.03 2.88 12.33
CA LEU A 71 3.68 2.16 13.45
C LEU A 71 2.96 2.41 14.77
N THR A 72 2.62 3.66 15.08
CA THR A 72 1.87 4.03 16.29
C THR A 72 0.48 3.37 16.31
N PHE A 73 -0.19 3.30 15.16
CA PHE A 73 -1.45 2.59 15.02
C PHE A 73 -1.30 1.10 15.35
N LEU A 74 -0.30 0.42 14.77
CA LEU A 74 -0.03 -1.00 15.01
C LEU A 74 0.28 -1.27 16.48
N GLU A 75 1.09 -0.42 17.13
CA GLU A 75 1.37 -0.52 18.57
C GLU A 75 0.10 -0.40 19.42
N ARG A 76 -0.80 0.52 19.09
CA ARG A 76 -2.09 0.66 19.80
C ARG A 76 -2.98 -0.56 19.63
N VAL A 77 -3.04 -1.14 18.42
CA VAL A 77 -3.77 -2.38 18.17
C VAL A 77 -3.18 -3.53 18.99
N GLU A 78 -1.86 -3.65 19.03
CA GLU A 78 -1.17 -4.69 19.83
C GLU A 78 -1.50 -4.53 21.32
N GLN A 79 -1.50 -3.32 21.85
CA GLN A 79 -1.87 -3.05 23.25
C GLN A 79 -3.34 -3.39 23.55
N ALA A 80 -4.26 -3.11 22.63
CA ALA A 80 -5.66 -3.47 22.76
C ALA A 80 -5.85 -5.00 22.83
N VAL A 81 -5.16 -5.75 21.96
CA VAL A 81 -5.19 -7.22 21.98
C VAL A 81 -4.60 -7.78 23.27
N ILE A 82 -3.48 -7.23 23.78
CA ILE A 82 -2.92 -7.59 25.09
C ILE A 82 -3.93 -7.29 26.22
N GLY A 83 -4.73 -6.23 26.08
CA GLY A 83 -5.81 -5.87 27.00
C GLY A 83 -7.02 -6.79 26.97
N GLY A 84 -7.08 -7.76 26.07
CA GLY A 84 -8.13 -8.78 25.98
C GLY A 84 -9.04 -8.66 24.74
N GLU A 85 -8.81 -7.69 23.85
CA GLU A 85 -9.52 -7.63 22.58
C GLU A 85 -9.05 -8.78 21.66
N SER A 86 -9.94 -9.25 20.79
CA SER A 86 -9.63 -10.32 19.84
C SER A 86 -9.96 -9.90 18.43
N ILE A 87 -8.99 -10.07 17.52
CA ILE A 87 -9.15 -9.76 16.10
C ILE A 87 -9.11 -11.06 15.32
N GLY A 88 -10.29 -11.53 14.88
CA GLY A 88 -10.44 -12.76 14.09
C GLY A 88 -10.18 -12.60 12.60
N ALA A 89 -9.76 -11.42 12.15
CA ALA A 89 -9.54 -11.11 10.75
C ALA A 89 -8.24 -11.71 10.20
N ILE A 90 -8.21 -11.89 8.87
CA ILE A 90 -6.96 -12.15 8.14
C ILE A 90 -6.41 -10.81 7.67
N PHE A 91 -5.12 -10.57 7.92
CA PHE A 91 -4.44 -9.32 7.60
C PHE A 91 -3.68 -9.41 6.28
N TYR A 92 -3.91 -8.46 5.41
CA TYR A 92 -3.26 -8.31 4.10
C TYR A 92 -2.58 -6.94 4.03
N ALA A 93 -1.52 -6.85 3.23
CA ALA A 93 -0.85 -5.58 3.01
C ALA A 93 -0.62 -5.31 1.52
N VAL A 94 -0.73 -4.04 1.13
CA VAL A 94 -0.25 -3.53 -0.16
C VAL A 94 0.70 -2.37 0.14
N LEU A 95 1.98 -2.61 -0.07
CA LEU A 95 3.04 -1.65 0.22
C LEU A 95 3.62 -1.08 -1.08
N TYR A 96 3.78 0.22 -1.10
CA TYR A 96 4.32 0.95 -2.24
C TYR A 96 5.70 1.52 -1.91
N THR A 97 6.60 1.53 -2.90
CA THR A 97 7.89 2.22 -2.79
C THR A 97 8.20 3.02 -4.05
N GLU A 98 8.87 4.17 -3.85
CA GLU A 98 9.41 4.96 -4.96
C GLU A 98 10.61 4.30 -5.64
N LEU A 99 11.23 3.32 -4.99
CA LEU A 99 12.34 2.57 -5.56
C LEU A 99 11.83 1.65 -6.68
N TYR A 100 12.73 1.24 -7.58
CA TYR A 100 12.36 0.45 -8.74
C TYR A 100 11.85 -0.94 -8.35
N GLU A 101 12.54 -1.59 -7.43
CA GLU A 101 12.25 -2.95 -7.00
C GLU A 101 11.17 -2.98 -5.91
N GLY A 102 10.12 -3.78 -6.08
CA GLY A 102 9.11 -4.02 -5.05
C GLY A 102 9.69 -4.72 -3.82
N GLU A 103 10.75 -5.50 -3.98
CA GLU A 103 11.50 -6.17 -2.91
C GLU A 103 12.04 -5.19 -1.85
N GLN A 104 12.16 -3.91 -2.17
CA GLN A 104 12.52 -2.87 -1.18
C GLN A 104 11.45 -2.68 -0.09
N THR A 105 10.26 -3.21 -0.29
CA THR A 105 9.22 -3.22 0.76
C THR A 105 9.33 -4.43 1.71
N SER A 106 10.27 -5.35 1.50
CA SER A 106 10.34 -6.62 2.22
C SER A 106 10.57 -6.43 3.72
N ILE A 107 11.39 -5.47 4.13
CA ILE A 107 11.65 -5.20 5.56
C ILE A 107 10.37 -4.69 6.24
N ALA A 108 9.67 -3.72 5.63
CA ALA A 108 8.39 -3.24 6.13
C ALA A 108 7.34 -4.37 6.17
N MET A 109 7.36 -5.29 5.18
CA MET A 109 6.49 -6.46 5.16
C MET A 109 6.75 -7.39 6.35
N GLU A 110 8.02 -7.64 6.69
CA GLU A 110 8.40 -8.43 7.87
C GLU A 110 7.99 -7.73 9.18
N VAL A 111 8.03 -6.41 9.26
CA VAL A 111 7.50 -5.65 10.41
C VAL A 111 6.01 -5.93 10.60
N LEU A 112 5.22 -5.91 9.52
CA LEU A 112 3.78 -6.20 9.57
C LEU A 112 3.50 -7.65 9.94
N LYS A 113 4.27 -8.61 9.45
CA LYS A 113 4.15 -10.02 9.86
C LYS A 113 4.45 -10.23 11.34
N ASN A 114 5.52 -9.60 11.84
CA ASN A 114 5.86 -9.65 13.25
C ASN A 114 4.77 -9.03 14.12
N PHE A 115 4.17 -7.92 13.68
CA PHE A 115 2.99 -7.36 14.33
C PHE A 115 1.84 -8.37 14.36
N CYS A 116 1.48 -8.96 13.22
CA CYS A 116 0.42 -9.97 13.14
C CYS A 116 0.69 -11.15 14.09
N PHE A 117 1.92 -11.63 14.14
CA PHE A 117 2.31 -12.70 15.05
C PHE A 117 2.11 -12.31 16.53
N ARG A 118 2.56 -11.11 16.94
CA ARG A 118 2.42 -10.63 18.32
C ARG A 118 0.96 -10.33 18.70
N ALA A 119 0.19 -9.79 17.77
CA ALA A 119 -1.23 -9.52 17.97
C ALA A 119 -2.14 -10.74 17.76
N ASN A 120 -1.56 -11.93 17.53
CA ASN A 120 -2.31 -13.16 17.22
C ASN A 120 -3.31 -13.00 16.08
N ILE A 121 -2.94 -12.22 15.05
CA ILE A 121 -3.71 -12.00 13.84
C ILE A 121 -3.13 -12.87 12.73
N THR A 122 -3.99 -13.51 11.96
CA THR A 122 -3.55 -14.35 10.83
C THR A 122 -3.00 -13.47 9.70
N TRP A 123 -1.74 -13.70 9.27
CA TRP A 123 -1.21 -13.10 8.07
C TRP A 123 -1.79 -13.77 6.82
N GLY A 124 -2.33 -12.99 5.92
CA GLY A 124 -2.88 -13.47 4.66
C GLY A 124 -1.83 -13.44 3.54
N ARG A 125 -1.51 -12.26 3.04
CA ARG A 125 -0.55 -12.06 1.94
C ARG A 125 -0.14 -10.60 1.84
N GLY A 126 1.13 -10.35 1.50
CA GLY A 126 1.67 -9.04 1.17
C GLY A 126 1.88 -8.85 -0.34
N LEU A 127 1.62 -7.65 -0.84
CA LEU A 127 1.96 -7.20 -2.18
C LEU A 127 2.86 -5.97 -2.08
N GLY A 128 4.12 -6.10 -2.49
CA GLY A 128 5.09 -5.01 -2.57
C GLY A 128 5.19 -4.45 -3.99
N ILE A 129 4.92 -3.17 -4.18
CA ILE A 129 4.87 -2.51 -5.49
C ILE A 129 5.98 -1.49 -5.60
N GLY A 130 6.95 -1.75 -6.50
CA GLY A 130 8.01 -0.82 -6.85
C GLY A 130 7.60 0.19 -7.90
N GLY A 131 8.41 1.26 -8.01
CA GLY A 131 8.26 2.28 -9.02
C GLY A 131 7.00 3.13 -8.90
N ASN A 132 6.47 3.33 -7.72
CA ASN A 132 5.19 4.02 -7.49
C ASN A 132 5.13 5.44 -8.05
N LYS A 133 6.24 6.17 -8.05
CA LYS A 133 6.31 7.56 -8.59
C LYS A 133 6.70 7.66 -10.07
N LEU A 134 6.64 6.60 -10.83
CA LEU A 134 6.66 6.72 -12.28
C LEU A 134 5.33 7.27 -12.78
N GLU A 135 4.96 8.43 -12.29
CA GLU A 135 3.98 9.26 -12.98
C GLU A 135 4.45 9.49 -14.39
N MET A 136 3.65 9.08 -15.27
CA MET A 136 3.79 9.44 -16.64
C MET A 136 3.57 10.92 -16.78
N ASP A 137 4.63 11.61 -17.13
CA ASP A 137 4.53 12.92 -17.76
C ASP A 137 3.64 12.73 -19.00
N SER A 138 2.34 12.77 -18.76
CA SER A 138 1.29 12.54 -19.76
C SER A 138 1.32 13.54 -20.92
N GLY A 139 2.34 14.40 -20.96
CA GLY A 139 2.40 15.59 -21.80
C GLY A 139 3.09 15.46 -23.13
N LYS A 140 3.96 14.48 -23.40
CA LYS A 140 4.91 14.70 -24.49
C LYS A 140 5.08 13.63 -25.58
N SER A 141 4.55 12.41 -25.45
CA SER A 141 4.64 11.42 -26.54
C SER A 141 3.59 10.32 -26.39
N ASN A 142 2.99 9.89 -27.51
CA ASN A 142 2.06 8.75 -27.56
C ASN A 142 2.69 7.45 -27.04
N PHE A 143 4.01 7.29 -27.20
CA PHE A 143 4.78 6.17 -26.69
C PHE A 143 4.78 6.13 -25.15
N TRP A 144 4.97 7.26 -24.49
CA TRP A 144 4.94 7.34 -23.03
C TRP A 144 3.53 7.14 -22.43
N LYS A 145 2.51 7.62 -23.14
CA LYS A 145 1.10 7.33 -22.76
C LYS A 145 0.78 5.84 -22.86
N TRP A 146 1.24 5.20 -23.93
CA TRP A 146 1.06 3.76 -24.12
C TRP A 146 1.80 2.94 -23.05
N MET A 147 3.08 3.26 -22.82
CA MET A 147 3.89 2.57 -21.81
C MET A 147 3.28 2.68 -20.42
N GLY A 148 2.74 3.83 -20.09
CA GLY A 148 2.10 4.01 -18.84
C GLY A 148 0.82 3.22 -18.66
N LYS A 149 0.03 3.14 -19.70
CA LYS A 149 -1.14 2.28 -19.68
C LYS A 149 -0.74 0.82 -19.39
N GLN A 150 0.32 0.32 -20.04
CA GLN A 150 0.83 -1.04 -19.78
C GLN A 150 1.28 -1.24 -18.33
N MET A 151 1.96 -0.25 -17.73
CA MET A 151 2.37 -0.33 -16.32
C MET A 151 1.18 -0.36 -15.39
N VAL A 152 0.17 0.44 -15.67
CA VAL A 152 -1.09 0.47 -14.94
C VAL A 152 -1.78 -0.89 -15.06
N ASP A 153 -1.96 -1.40 -16.26
CA ASP A 153 -2.62 -2.69 -16.53
C ASP A 153 -1.89 -3.83 -15.81
N PHE A 154 -0.56 -3.82 -15.79
CA PHE A 154 0.25 -4.81 -15.07
C PHE A 154 0.02 -4.78 -13.56
N ARG A 155 0.06 -3.61 -12.95
CA ARG A 155 -0.20 -3.44 -11.50
C ARG A 155 -1.63 -3.82 -11.14
N LEU A 156 -2.60 -3.44 -11.98
CA LEU A 156 -4.00 -3.81 -11.80
C LEU A 156 -4.19 -5.32 -11.71
N GLY A 157 -3.51 -6.11 -12.54
CA GLY A 157 -3.58 -7.57 -12.49
C GLY A 157 -3.20 -8.12 -11.12
N PHE A 158 -2.12 -7.60 -10.50
CA PHE A 158 -1.71 -8.03 -9.15
C PHE A 158 -2.63 -7.51 -8.05
N LEU A 159 -3.17 -6.29 -8.18
CA LEU A 159 -4.16 -5.77 -7.24
C LEU A 159 -5.47 -6.56 -7.32
N GLN A 160 -5.88 -6.99 -8.52
CA GLN A 160 -7.03 -7.87 -8.71
C GLN A 160 -6.80 -9.24 -8.06
N GLU A 161 -5.62 -9.82 -8.27
CA GLU A 161 -5.25 -11.06 -7.60
C GLU A 161 -5.26 -10.90 -6.08
N GLN A 162 -4.67 -9.82 -5.55
CA GLN A 162 -4.71 -9.52 -4.12
C GLN A 162 -6.14 -9.38 -3.60
N ALA A 163 -7.02 -8.71 -4.35
CA ALA A 163 -8.43 -8.59 -4.00
C ALA A 163 -9.14 -9.95 -3.93
N LEU A 164 -8.79 -10.90 -4.81
CA LEU A 164 -9.33 -12.27 -4.73
C LEU A 164 -8.88 -12.97 -3.45
N PHE A 165 -7.60 -12.88 -3.06
CA PHE A 165 -7.10 -13.43 -1.80
C PHE A 165 -7.86 -12.86 -0.59
N VAL A 166 -8.09 -11.55 -0.57
CA VAL A 166 -8.85 -10.87 0.49
C VAL A 166 -10.30 -11.36 0.52
N ARG A 167 -10.97 -11.44 -0.64
CA ARG A 167 -12.36 -11.86 -0.75
C ARG A 167 -12.57 -13.31 -0.32
N GLU A 168 -11.70 -14.19 -0.77
CA GLU A 168 -11.77 -15.62 -0.45
C GLU A 168 -11.16 -15.95 0.92
N ARG A 169 -10.56 -14.95 1.60
CA ARG A 169 -9.93 -15.08 2.94
C ARG A 169 -8.90 -16.19 3.00
N ILE A 170 -8.06 -16.26 1.98
CA ILE A 170 -7.01 -17.28 1.87
C ILE A 170 -5.63 -16.69 2.09
N GLN A 171 -4.74 -17.51 2.64
CA GLN A 171 -3.34 -17.17 2.80
C GLN A 171 -2.56 -17.45 1.51
N GLY A 172 -1.49 -16.69 1.29
CA GLY A 172 -0.59 -16.88 0.17
C GLY A 172 0.81 -16.40 0.46
N THR A 173 1.71 -16.62 -0.48
CA THR A 173 3.06 -16.08 -0.42
C THR A 173 3.06 -14.61 -0.80
N ASP A 174 3.91 -13.83 -0.15
CA ASP A 174 4.10 -12.44 -0.53
C ASP A 174 4.66 -12.33 -1.94
N VAL A 175 4.23 -11.28 -2.63
CA VAL A 175 4.65 -10.99 -4.01
C VAL A 175 5.23 -9.59 -4.08
N TYR A 176 6.33 -9.47 -4.81
CA TYR A 176 7.00 -8.21 -5.04
C TYR A 176 7.07 -7.94 -6.54
N ILE A 177 6.61 -6.78 -6.95
CA ILE A 177 6.55 -6.41 -8.37
C ILE A 177 7.32 -5.13 -8.66
N HIS A 178 7.88 -5.05 -9.84
CA HIS A 178 8.55 -3.88 -10.36
C HIS A 178 8.06 -3.56 -11.78
N PRO A 179 8.25 -2.33 -12.28
CA PRO A 179 7.84 -1.95 -13.63
C PRO A 179 8.60 -2.77 -14.68
N LYS A 180 7.94 -3.69 -15.40
CA LYS A 180 8.58 -4.52 -16.42
C LYS A 180 8.88 -3.75 -17.71
N GLU A 181 8.12 -2.71 -18.01
CA GLU A 181 8.17 -1.94 -19.25
C GLU A 181 9.32 -0.93 -19.28
N VAL A 182 9.93 -0.68 -18.13
CA VAL A 182 11.02 0.28 -17.98
C VAL A 182 12.22 -0.42 -17.34
N SER A 183 13.38 -0.37 -18.00
CA SER A 183 14.59 -0.92 -17.39
C SER A 183 14.96 -0.12 -16.11
N ARG A 184 15.59 -0.80 -15.14
CA ARG A 184 16.09 -0.17 -13.91
C ARG A 184 16.95 1.08 -14.18
N LYS A 185 17.86 0.99 -15.17
CA LYS A 185 18.73 2.10 -15.57
C LYS A 185 17.95 3.31 -16.09
N GLU A 186 16.91 3.07 -16.85
CA GLU A 186 16.05 4.12 -17.39
C GLU A 186 15.18 4.76 -16.31
N TYR A 187 14.65 3.94 -15.40
CA TYR A 187 13.93 4.40 -14.23
C TYR A 187 14.80 5.36 -13.40
N ILE A 188 15.98 4.94 -12.98
CA ILE A 188 16.91 5.76 -12.18
C ILE A 188 17.27 7.07 -12.91
N ARG A 189 17.50 7.02 -14.22
CA ARG A 189 17.77 8.21 -15.02
C ARG A 189 16.62 9.21 -15.00
N LYS A 190 15.37 8.73 -15.05
CA LYS A 190 14.17 9.58 -14.98
C LYS A 190 13.99 10.19 -13.59
N MET A 191 14.12 9.39 -12.56
CA MET A 191 14.02 9.87 -11.17
C MET A 191 15.06 10.94 -10.86
N ASN A 192 16.32 10.74 -11.26
CA ASN A 192 17.37 11.74 -11.09
C ASN A 192 17.09 13.05 -11.84
N ARG A 193 16.48 13.00 -13.02
CA ARG A 193 16.05 14.21 -13.74
C ARG A 193 14.93 14.96 -13.01
N ARG A 194 13.96 14.25 -12.43
CA ARG A 194 12.88 14.82 -11.64
C ARG A 194 13.42 15.54 -10.40
N VAL A 195 14.30 14.91 -9.64
CA VAL A 195 14.95 15.51 -8.47
C VAL A 195 15.70 16.79 -8.85
N LYS A 196 16.49 16.78 -9.93
CA LYS A 196 17.21 17.96 -10.42
C LYS A 196 16.27 19.09 -10.84
N LYS A 197 15.12 18.77 -11.47
CA LYS A 197 14.11 19.76 -11.87
C LYS A 197 13.45 20.40 -10.65
N ASN A 198 13.05 19.59 -9.66
CA ASN A 198 12.42 20.07 -8.44
C ASN A 198 13.36 20.94 -7.60
N ASN A 199 14.64 20.57 -7.48
CA ASN A 199 15.62 21.37 -6.78
C ASN A 199 15.88 22.73 -7.48
N ARG A 200 15.91 22.78 -8.81
CA ARG A 200 16.00 24.04 -9.54
C ARG A 200 14.79 24.93 -9.36
N ALA A 201 13.58 24.36 -9.33
CA ALA A 201 12.35 25.11 -9.08
C ALA A 201 12.31 25.72 -7.65
N LYS A 202 12.78 24.98 -6.64
CA LYS A 202 12.87 25.47 -5.26
C LYS A 202 13.88 26.63 -5.12
N ILE A 203 15.03 26.54 -5.82
CA ILE A 203 16.07 27.61 -5.80
C ILE A 203 15.58 28.86 -6.51
N ALA A 204 14.71 28.75 -7.52
CA ALA A 204 14.18 29.91 -8.24
C ALA A 204 13.02 30.63 -7.52
N GLN A 205 12.49 30.04 -6.43
CA GLN A 205 11.43 30.61 -5.60
C GLN A 205 11.93 31.28 -4.31
N ASN A 206 13.22 31.12 -3.99
CA ASN A 206 13.94 31.80 -2.91
C ASN A 206 14.81 32.94 -3.47
#